data_a995b163ff4781b92588ca0a079e94d5
#
_entry.id   a995b163ff4781b92588ca0a079e94d5
#
_cell.length_a   1.000
_cell.length_b   1.000
_cell.length_c   1.000
_cell.angle_alpha   90.00
_cell.angle_beta   90.00
_cell.angle_gamma   90.00
#
_symmetry.space_group_name_H-M   'P 1'
#
loop_
_entity.id
_entity.type
_entity.pdbx_description
1 polymer ?
#
loop_
_entity_poly.entity_id
_entity_poly.type
_entity_poly.pdbx_seq_one_letter_code
_entity_poly.pdbx_strand_id
1 'polypeptide(L)'
;NALDSIRNLSNYLGNIRGRRKAIVYFSEGIDYNINELFSDTMTEAQSVIDATRDMIAASTRANVAVYAIDPRGLGGEFDDLSAIQSFPDDTTLGLGMGSIYNEVRLAQDSLRVMGEETGGFAVVNQNDFKSAFQRVVDDNSSYYVLGYYATNDKRDGRFRKIEVKLVNKPGLSVRARKGYVAPRGKAPETKTTDAKDAPSAELRDALESPVPLTSLPMAVTATVFKGPAPKASVVIASYVVGAALPLVEEGGMFKNDLEVLAVATDEKGKTF
;
A
#
# COMPACT_ATOMS: atom_id res chain seq x y z
N ASN A 1 8.09 6.71 -16.05
CA ASN A 1 9.25 6.20 -15.31
C ASN A 1 8.79 5.11 -14.31
N ALA A 2 9.73 4.46 -13.62
CA ALA A 2 9.41 3.35 -12.70
C ALA A 2 8.49 3.80 -11.54
N LEU A 3 8.70 4.99 -11.00
CA LEU A 3 7.87 5.57 -9.93
C LEU A 3 6.42 5.77 -10.38
N ASP A 4 6.21 6.25 -11.61
CA ASP A 4 4.87 6.39 -12.18
C ASP A 4 4.19 5.03 -12.36
N SER A 5 4.95 4.02 -12.77
CA SER A 5 4.42 2.65 -12.91
C SER A 5 3.97 2.08 -11.58
N ILE A 6 4.76 2.23 -10.51
CA ILE A 6 4.39 1.79 -9.16
C ILE A 6 3.18 2.59 -8.66
N ARG A 7 3.13 3.91 -8.89
CA ARG A 7 1.99 4.77 -8.54
C ARG A 7 0.71 4.30 -9.23
N ASN A 8 0.76 4.08 -10.54
CA ASN A 8 -0.40 3.65 -11.33
C ASN A 8 -0.87 2.26 -10.92
N LEU A 9 0.05 1.31 -10.70
CA LEU A 9 -0.25 -0.01 -10.19
C LEU A 9 -0.87 0.04 -8.78
N SER A 10 -0.36 0.92 -7.92
CA SER A 10 -0.91 1.13 -6.58
C SER A 10 -2.34 1.67 -6.64
N ASN A 11 -2.61 2.64 -7.52
CA ASN A 11 -3.96 3.15 -7.73
C ASN A 11 -4.91 2.07 -8.25
N TYR A 12 -4.47 1.23 -9.20
CA TYR A 12 -5.24 0.09 -9.68
C TYR A 12 -5.56 -0.91 -8.55
N LEU A 13 -4.54 -1.28 -7.78
CA LEU A 13 -4.70 -2.18 -6.64
C LEU A 13 -5.56 -1.58 -5.51
N GLY A 14 -5.71 -0.26 -5.47
CA GLY A 14 -6.57 0.44 -4.51
C GLY A 14 -8.03 0.02 -4.59
N ASN A 15 -8.48 -0.44 -5.74
CA ASN A 15 -9.85 -0.95 -5.95
C ASN A 15 -10.10 -2.29 -5.23
N ILE A 16 -9.05 -3.01 -4.87
CA ILE A 16 -9.15 -4.27 -4.11
C ILE A 16 -9.20 -3.90 -2.62
N ARG A 17 -10.40 -3.92 -2.04
CA ARG A 17 -10.63 -3.58 -0.63
C ARG A 17 -10.39 -4.77 0.30
N GLY A 18 -10.22 -4.49 1.60
CA GLY A 18 -10.15 -5.50 2.65
C GLY A 18 -8.89 -6.37 2.67
N ARG A 19 -7.90 -6.08 1.83
CA ARG A 19 -6.64 -6.83 1.77
C ARG A 19 -5.44 -5.90 1.73
N ARG A 20 -4.37 -6.29 2.42
CA ARG A 20 -3.05 -5.71 2.20
C ARG A 20 -2.53 -6.22 0.85
N LYS A 21 -1.97 -5.34 0.06
CA LYS A 21 -1.35 -5.67 -1.23
C LYS A 21 0.15 -5.46 -1.11
N ALA A 22 0.90 -6.24 -1.86
CA ALA A 22 2.36 -6.20 -1.90
C ALA A 22 2.82 -6.01 -3.36
N ILE A 23 3.78 -5.12 -3.55
CA ILE A 23 4.54 -4.99 -4.79
C ILE A 23 5.98 -5.39 -4.46
N VAL A 24 6.51 -6.38 -5.17
CA VAL A 24 7.94 -6.70 -5.13
C VAL A 24 8.60 -5.98 -6.29
N TYR A 25 9.51 -5.07 -5.97
CA TYR A 25 10.18 -4.20 -6.91
C TYR A 25 11.67 -4.51 -6.97
N PHE A 26 12.13 -4.99 -8.12
CA PHE A 26 13.54 -5.25 -8.39
C PHE A 26 14.14 -4.05 -9.08
N SER A 27 15.12 -3.43 -8.46
CA SER A 27 15.77 -2.24 -8.99
C SER A 27 17.09 -1.99 -8.27
N GLU A 28 18.01 -1.41 -8.98
CA GLU A 28 19.27 -0.89 -8.42
C GLU A 28 19.07 0.40 -7.61
N GLY A 29 17.85 0.95 -7.65
CA GLY A 29 17.49 2.18 -6.95
C GLY A 29 17.51 3.42 -7.84
N ILE A 30 17.42 4.57 -7.20
CA ILE A 30 17.46 5.89 -7.85
C ILE A 30 18.62 6.66 -7.23
N ASP A 31 19.50 7.12 -8.08
CA ASP A 31 20.69 7.87 -7.68
C ASP A 31 20.33 9.34 -7.36
N TYR A 32 19.63 9.55 -6.27
CA TYR A 32 19.25 10.86 -5.76
C TYR A 32 19.24 10.89 -4.24
N ASN A 33 19.53 12.05 -3.65
CA ASN A 33 19.41 12.26 -2.20
C ASN A 33 17.94 12.32 -1.78
N ILE A 34 17.34 11.15 -1.65
CA ILE A 34 15.90 10.99 -1.33
C ILE A 34 15.59 11.32 0.14
N ASN A 35 16.62 11.52 0.99
CA ASN A 35 16.42 11.92 2.38
C ASN A 35 15.84 13.35 2.52
N GLU A 36 15.86 14.11 1.43
CA GLU A 36 15.22 15.44 1.36
C GLU A 36 13.74 15.41 0.99
N LEU A 37 13.14 14.24 0.92
CA LEU A 37 11.74 14.03 0.53
C LEU A 37 10.73 14.92 1.27
N PHE A 38 11.03 15.27 2.50
CA PHE A 38 10.15 16.09 3.34
C PHE A 38 10.75 17.46 3.67
N SER A 39 11.84 17.83 3.01
CA SER A 39 12.45 19.15 3.10
C SER A 39 11.71 20.15 2.19
N ASP A 40 11.61 21.40 2.64
CA ASP A 40 11.05 22.49 1.85
C ASP A 40 12.08 23.17 0.92
N THR A 41 13.32 22.66 0.92
CA THR A 41 14.39 23.21 0.06
C THR A 41 14.23 22.76 -1.38
N MET A 42 14.28 23.70 -2.31
CA MET A 42 14.26 23.41 -3.75
C MET A 42 15.61 22.83 -4.18
N THR A 43 15.58 21.60 -4.70
CA THR A 43 16.75 20.93 -5.29
C THR A 43 16.53 20.68 -6.77
N GLU A 44 17.61 20.47 -7.54
CA GLU A 44 17.55 20.10 -8.96
C GLU A 44 16.82 18.78 -9.19
N ALA A 45 16.74 17.94 -8.16
CA ALA A 45 16.03 16.64 -8.16
C ALA A 45 14.51 16.74 -7.87
N GLN A 46 13.93 17.93 -7.86
CA GLN A 46 12.55 18.16 -7.41
C GLN A 46 11.52 17.23 -8.11
N SER A 47 11.68 16.97 -9.40
CA SER A 47 10.75 16.11 -10.15
C SER A 47 10.78 14.64 -9.68
N VAL A 48 11.95 14.13 -9.27
CA VAL A 48 12.10 12.77 -8.75
C VAL A 48 11.55 12.68 -7.33
N ILE A 49 11.80 13.72 -6.54
CA ILE A 49 11.28 13.83 -5.16
C ILE A 49 9.75 13.86 -5.20
N ASP A 50 9.16 14.66 -6.07
CA ASP A 50 7.69 14.76 -6.20
C ASP A 50 7.10 13.44 -6.72
N ALA A 51 7.70 12.80 -7.72
CA ALA A 51 7.26 11.49 -8.20
C ALA A 51 7.33 10.42 -7.09
N THR A 52 8.37 10.45 -6.25
CA THR A 52 8.51 9.53 -5.12
C THR A 52 7.46 9.79 -4.05
N ARG A 53 7.18 11.05 -3.72
CA ARG A 53 6.10 11.43 -2.80
C ARG A 53 4.74 10.96 -3.30
N ASP A 54 4.46 11.16 -4.59
CA ASP A 54 3.21 10.74 -5.21
C ASP A 54 3.04 9.23 -5.21
N MET A 55 4.11 8.49 -5.49
CA MET A 55 4.13 7.03 -5.43
C MET A 55 3.86 6.53 -4.01
N ILE A 56 4.57 7.06 -2.99
CA ILE A 56 4.36 6.71 -1.59
C ILE A 56 2.93 7.03 -1.16
N ALA A 57 2.41 8.21 -1.53
CA ALA A 57 1.05 8.62 -1.21
C ALA A 57 0.00 7.69 -1.84
N ALA A 58 0.18 7.30 -3.10
CA ALA A 58 -0.70 6.35 -3.80
C ALA A 58 -0.66 4.97 -3.14
N SER A 59 0.54 4.43 -2.89
CA SER A 59 0.74 3.13 -2.24
C SER A 59 0.12 3.09 -0.85
N THR A 60 0.31 4.15 -0.08
CA THR A 60 -0.25 4.27 1.28
C THR A 60 -1.78 4.30 1.26
N ARG A 61 -2.40 5.12 0.39
CA ARG A 61 -3.87 5.17 0.24
C ARG A 61 -4.45 3.83 -0.20
N ALA A 62 -3.77 3.17 -1.11
CA ALA A 62 -4.21 1.88 -1.67
C ALA A 62 -3.97 0.68 -0.75
N ASN A 63 -3.38 0.85 0.43
CA ASN A 63 -2.91 -0.24 1.30
C ASN A 63 -1.95 -1.21 0.58
N VAL A 64 -1.01 -0.65 -0.19
CA VAL A 64 0.05 -1.38 -0.89
C VAL A 64 1.36 -1.18 -0.13
N ALA A 65 2.05 -2.27 0.18
CA ALA A 65 3.42 -2.26 0.70
C ALA A 65 4.40 -2.55 -0.44
N VAL A 66 5.45 -1.77 -0.55
CA VAL A 66 6.52 -1.98 -1.55
C VAL A 66 7.68 -2.71 -0.87
N TYR A 67 8.11 -3.80 -1.46
CA TYR A 67 9.30 -4.56 -1.07
C TYR A 67 10.33 -4.38 -2.17
N ALA A 68 11.33 -3.56 -1.91
CA ALA A 68 12.36 -3.24 -2.88
C ALA A 68 13.55 -4.21 -2.74
N ILE A 69 14.00 -4.79 -3.84
CA ILE A 69 15.11 -5.74 -3.86
C ILE A 69 16.17 -5.23 -4.81
N ASP A 70 17.37 -4.98 -4.27
CA ASP A 70 18.55 -4.67 -5.06
C ASP A 70 19.17 -5.97 -5.59
N PRO A 71 19.15 -6.23 -6.90
CA PRO A 71 19.67 -7.47 -7.48
C PRO A 71 21.20 -7.55 -7.50
N ARG A 72 21.91 -6.45 -7.28
CA ARG A 72 23.39 -6.42 -7.30
C ARG A 72 24.01 -7.25 -6.17
N GLY A 73 23.31 -7.44 -5.05
CA GLY A 73 23.80 -8.23 -3.94
C GLY A 73 24.95 -7.58 -3.17
N LEU A 74 25.83 -8.39 -2.58
CA LEU A 74 27.02 -7.97 -1.87
C LEU A 74 28.14 -7.68 -2.89
N GLY A 75 28.46 -6.41 -3.10
CA GLY A 75 29.67 -6.01 -3.81
C GLY A 75 29.69 -6.25 -5.33
N GLY A 76 28.53 -6.50 -5.94
CA GLY A 76 28.44 -6.99 -7.32
C GLY A 76 29.15 -6.19 -8.42
N GLU A 77 29.39 -4.89 -8.27
CA GLU A 77 30.17 -4.10 -9.23
C GLU A 77 31.55 -3.71 -8.70
N PHE A 78 31.77 -3.83 -7.38
CA PHE A 78 33.01 -3.35 -6.78
C PHE A 78 34.17 -4.34 -6.91
N ASP A 79 33.90 -5.64 -6.98
CA ASP A 79 34.94 -6.66 -7.22
C ASP A 79 35.51 -6.52 -8.63
N ASP A 80 34.66 -6.22 -9.63
CA ASP A 80 35.12 -5.97 -11.00
C ASP A 80 35.80 -4.61 -11.15
N LEU A 81 35.34 -3.58 -10.44
CA LEU A 81 35.95 -2.24 -10.46
C LEU A 81 37.27 -2.19 -9.68
N SER A 82 37.45 -2.99 -8.64
CA SER A 82 38.71 -3.12 -7.92
C SER A 82 39.79 -3.80 -8.78
N ALA A 83 39.40 -4.55 -9.80
CA ALA A 83 40.29 -5.15 -10.79
C ALA A 83 40.78 -4.12 -11.85
N ILE A 84 40.09 -2.99 -11.98
CA ILE A 84 40.50 -1.89 -12.86
C ILE A 84 41.48 -1.01 -12.07
N GLN A 85 42.77 -1.35 -12.13
CA GLN A 85 43.87 -0.73 -11.36
C GLN A 85 44.13 0.75 -11.63
N SER A 86 43.32 1.45 -12.41
CA SER A 86 43.52 2.87 -12.71
C SER A 86 42.22 3.59 -13.08
N PHE A 87 41.31 3.73 -12.09
CA PHE A 87 40.36 4.81 -12.17
C PHE A 87 41.06 6.08 -11.70
N PRO A 88 41.27 7.09 -12.55
CA PRO A 88 41.85 8.34 -12.09
C PRO A 88 40.87 8.98 -11.09
N ASP A 89 41.29 9.14 -9.86
CA ASP A 89 40.63 10.00 -8.89
C ASP A 89 40.73 11.46 -9.34
N ASP A 90 39.81 11.88 -10.23
CA ASP A 90 39.67 13.27 -10.61
C ASP A 90 38.55 13.90 -9.77
N THR A 91 38.92 14.46 -8.66
CA THR A 91 38.04 15.16 -7.72
C THR A 91 37.39 16.40 -8.35
N THR A 92 37.94 16.94 -9.43
CA THR A 92 37.37 18.11 -10.14
C THR A 92 36.24 17.73 -11.07
N LEU A 93 36.27 16.51 -11.60
CA LEU A 93 35.21 15.97 -12.47
C LEU A 93 34.22 15.07 -11.72
N GLY A 94 34.42 14.89 -10.40
CA GLY A 94 33.59 13.98 -9.61
C GLY A 94 33.74 12.50 -10.02
N LEU A 95 34.85 12.18 -10.71
CA LEU A 95 35.18 10.83 -11.15
C LEU A 95 36.10 10.18 -10.13
N GLY A 96 35.71 9.04 -9.60
CA GLY A 96 36.52 8.27 -8.66
C GLY A 96 35.68 7.24 -7.91
N MET A 97 36.38 6.30 -7.26
CA MET A 97 35.73 5.26 -6.44
C MET A 97 34.79 5.85 -5.41
N GLY A 98 35.12 6.99 -4.79
CA GLY A 98 34.28 7.68 -3.82
C GLY A 98 32.94 8.15 -4.41
N SER A 99 32.90 8.58 -5.66
CA SER A 99 31.66 8.96 -6.36
C SER A 99 30.75 7.74 -6.56
N ILE A 100 31.31 6.65 -7.07
CA ILE A 100 30.57 5.40 -7.33
C ILE A 100 29.97 4.84 -6.02
N TYR A 101 30.76 4.81 -4.93
CA TYR A 101 30.27 4.38 -3.62
C TYR A 101 29.13 5.25 -3.13
N ASN A 102 29.21 6.56 -3.37
CA ASN A 102 28.15 7.48 -2.96
C ASN A 102 26.88 7.26 -3.81
N GLU A 103 26.99 7.07 -5.12
CA GLU A 103 25.88 6.76 -6.03
C GLU A 103 25.15 5.48 -5.59
N VAL A 104 25.91 4.38 -5.37
CA VAL A 104 25.31 3.10 -4.92
C VAL A 104 24.63 3.26 -3.57
N ARG A 105 25.23 4.02 -2.65
CA ARG A 105 24.62 4.29 -1.35
C ARG A 105 23.32 5.08 -1.48
N LEU A 106 23.30 6.13 -2.30
CA LEU A 106 22.08 6.92 -2.56
C LEU A 106 20.99 6.08 -3.22
N ALA A 107 21.36 5.25 -4.20
CA ALA A 107 20.46 4.34 -4.84
C ALA A 107 19.84 3.34 -3.84
N GLN A 108 20.65 2.73 -2.98
CA GLN A 108 20.15 1.83 -1.91
C GLN A 108 19.28 2.56 -0.89
N ASP A 109 19.62 3.80 -0.52
CA ASP A 109 18.81 4.61 0.38
C ASP A 109 17.44 4.93 -0.23
N SER A 110 17.38 5.15 -1.55
CA SER A 110 16.11 5.31 -2.25
C SER A 110 15.21 4.09 -2.12
N LEU A 111 15.76 2.89 -2.26
CA LEU A 111 15.02 1.64 -2.07
C LEU A 111 14.52 1.46 -0.63
N ARG A 112 15.35 1.81 0.36
CA ARG A 112 14.98 1.79 1.78
C ARG A 112 13.80 2.71 2.05
N VAL A 113 13.86 3.94 1.57
CA VAL A 113 12.79 4.93 1.76
C VAL A 113 11.48 4.43 1.10
N MET A 114 11.53 3.96 -0.15
CA MET A 114 10.34 3.44 -0.83
C MET A 114 9.71 2.27 -0.06
N GLY A 115 10.52 1.33 0.43
CA GLY A 115 10.04 0.21 1.23
C GLY A 115 9.45 0.66 2.56
N GLU A 116 10.20 1.36 3.38
CA GLU A 116 9.82 1.73 4.74
C GLU A 116 8.60 2.66 4.79
N GLU A 117 8.54 3.68 3.92
CA GLU A 117 7.45 4.65 3.91
C GLU A 117 6.11 4.04 3.44
N THR A 118 6.15 2.94 2.66
CA THR A 118 4.96 2.20 2.24
C THR A 118 4.58 1.07 3.19
N GLY A 119 5.39 0.80 4.22
CA GLY A 119 5.18 -0.26 5.21
C GLY A 119 5.72 -1.62 4.80
N GLY A 120 6.54 -1.67 3.75
CA GLY A 120 7.38 -2.81 3.39
C GLY A 120 8.79 -2.70 3.93
N PHE A 121 9.79 -3.14 3.17
CA PHE A 121 11.23 -3.01 3.47
C PHE A 121 12.06 -3.12 2.20
N ALA A 122 13.32 -2.73 2.30
CA ALA A 122 14.29 -3.00 1.24
C ALA A 122 15.23 -4.14 1.60
N VAL A 123 15.62 -4.88 0.58
CA VAL A 123 16.65 -5.91 0.59
C VAL A 123 17.81 -5.38 -0.24
N VAL A 124 18.86 -4.94 0.44
CA VAL A 124 20.04 -4.35 -0.21
C VAL A 124 21.28 -4.93 0.42
N ASN A 125 22.36 -4.96 -0.34
CA ASN A 125 23.68 -5.37 0.14
C ASN A 125 23.70 -6.78 0.76
N GLN A 126 23.02 -7.74 0.13
CA GLN A 126 23.01 -9.14 0.53
C GLN A 126 22.73 -10.08 -0.65
N ASN A 127 23.27 -11.33 -0.57
CA ASN A 127 23.10 -12.37 -1.60
C ASN A 127 22.06 -13.43 -1.22
N ASP A 128 21.53 -13.40 0.00
CA ASP A 128 20.50 -14.35 0.44
C ASP A 128 19.10 -13.88 0.06
N PHE A 129 18.78 -13.99 -1.22
CA PHE A 129 17.44 -13.65 -1.73
C PHE A 129 16.37 -14.64 -1.23
N LYS A 130 16.73 -15.88 -0.89
CA LYS A 130 15.76 -16.85 -0.39
C LYS A 130 15.17 -16.38 0.95
N SER A 131 16.00 -16.00 1.90
CA SER A 131 15.54 -15.45 3.19
C SER A 131 14.80 -14.14 3.00
N ALA A 132 15.20 -13.31 2.02
CA ALA A 132 14.51 -12.08 1.70
C ALA A 132 13.07 -12.34 1.23
N PHE A 133 12.86 -13.30 0.31
CA PHE A 133 11.52 -13.68 -0.13
C PHE A 133 10.70 -14.30 0.99
N GLN A 134 11.29 -15.17 1.81
CA GLN A 134 10.60 -15.75 2.96
C GLN A 134 10.11 -14.64 3.89
N ARG A 135 10.95 -13.63 4.16
CA ARG A 135 10.57 -12.48 4.97
C ARG A 135 9.40 -11.69 4.36
N VAL A 136 9.33 -11.54 3.03
CA VAL A 136 8.18 -10.90 2.36
C VAL A 136 6.91 -11.73 2.56
N VAL A 137 7.00 -13.06 2.43
CA VAL A 137 5.86 -13.97 2.65
C VAL A 137 5.39 -13.88 4.11
N ASP A 138 6.30 -13.95 5.07
CA ASP A 138 5.99 -13.90 6.51
C ASP A 138 5.32 -12.57 6.87
N ASP A 139 5.81 -11.45 6.31
CA ASP A 139 5.24 -10.12 6.53
C ASP A 139 3.81 -9.95 5.99
N ASN A 140 3.46 -10.71 4.95
CA ASN A 140 2.13 -10.67 4.38
C ASN A 140 1.21 -11.77 4.91
N SER A 141 1.75 -12.79 5.57
CA SER A 141 0.98 -13.90 6.13
C SER A 141 0.33 -13.56 7.47
N SER A 142 0.94 -12.67 8.26
CA SER A 142 0.46 -12.30 9.58
C SER A 142 0.70 -10.83 9.85
N TYR A 143 -0.37 -10.05 9.94
CA TYR A 143 -0.31 -8.61 10.22
C TYR A 143 -1.55 -8.16 10.98
N TYR A 144 -1.41 -7.06 11.72
CA TYR A 144 -2.52 -6.40 12.39
C TYR A 144 -2.98 -5.19 11.55
N VAL A 145 -4.29 -5.01 11.46
CA VAL A 145 -4.88 -3.81 10.86
C VAL A 145 -5.44 -2.95 11.99
N LEU A 146 -4.91 -1.75 12.13
CA LEU A 146 -5.38 -0.78 13.11
C LEU A 146 -6.04 0.38 12.35
N GLY A 147 -7.32 0.60 12.60
CA GLY A 147 -8.07 1.74 12.08
C GLY A 147 -8.22 2.81 13.17
N TYR A 148 -8.12 4.07 12.80
CA TYR A 148 -8.41 5.19 13.67
C TYR A 148 -8.95 6.39 12.87
N TYR A 149 -9.72 7.23 13.53
CA TYR A 149 -10.15 8.50 12.97
C TYR A 149 -9.14 9.58 13.35
N ALA A 150 -8.60 10.27 12.35
CA ALA A 150 -7.65 11.33 12.60
C ALA A 150 -8.35 12.51 13.30
N THR A 151 -7.77 13.00 14.39
CA THR A 151 -8.27 14.20 15.09
C THR A 151 -8.09 15.50 14.27
N ASN A 152 -7.19 15.47 13.29
CA ASN A 152 -6.94 16.55 12.35
C ASN A 152 -7.47 16.15 10.97
N ASP A 153 -8.64 16.66 10.61
CA ASP A 153 -9.35 16.42 9.36
C ASP A 153 -8.99 17.39 8.22
N LYS A 154 -8.00 18.29 8.46
CA LYS A 154 -7.58 19.28 7.46
C LYS A 154 -7.10 18.59 6.19
N ARG A 155 -7.69 18.98 5.07
CA ARG A 155 -7.36 18.47 3.73
C ARG A 155 -6.32 19.38 3.05
N ASP A 156 -5.13 19.46 3.65
CA ASP A 156 -4.04 20.37 3.27
C ASP A 156 -2.93 19.71 2.44
N GLY A 157 -3.02 18.38 2.24
CA GLY A 157 -2.00 17.62 1.52
C GLY A 157 -0.69 17.43 2.27
N ARG A 158 -0.65 17.76 3.57
CA ARG A 158 0.56 17.60 4.38
C ARG A 158 0.71 16.17 4.89
N PHE A 159 1.95 15.78 5.13
CA PHE A 159 2.26 14.50 5.74
C PHE A 159 1.83 14.47 7.22
N ARG A 160 1.19 13.37 7.62
CA ARG A 160 0.76 13.08 8.98
C ARG A 160 1.58 11.90 9.50
N LYS A 161 2.43 12.17 10.48
CA LYS A 161 3.24 11.12 11.11
C LYS A 161 2.36 10.21 11.97
N ILE A 162 2.59 8.90 11.85
CA ILE A 162 2.00 7.86 12.70
C ILE A 162 3.13 7.21 13.49
N GLU A 163 2.95 7.01 14.76
CA GLU A 163 3.86 6.27 15.62
C GLU A 163 3.07 5.20 16.37
N VAL A 164 3.47 3.94 16.19
CA VAL A 164 2.88 2.79 16.88
C VAL A 164 3.86 2.29 17.92
N LYS A 165 3.44 2.22 19.18
CA LYS A 165 4.27 1.75 20.31
C LYS A 165 3.62 0.55 20.96
N LEU A 166 4.42 -0.44 21.33
CA LEU A 166 4.01 -1.54 22.19
C LEU A 166 4.17 -1.14 23.64
N VAL A 167 3.13 -1.34 24.43
CA VAL A 167 3.17 -1.10 25.88
C VAL A 167 3.50 -2.41 26.58
N ASN A 168 4.52 -2.39 27.44
CA ASN A 168 4.92 -3.52 28.29
C ASN A 168 5.28 -4.82 27.53
N LYS A 169 5.90 -4.70 26.35
CA LYS A 169 6.38 -5.84 25.56
C LYS A 169 7.85 -5.69 25.18
N PRO A 170 8.79 -5.85 26.12
CA PRO A 170 10.20 -5.74 25.82
C PRO A 170 10.65 -6.85 24.85
N GLY A 171 11.59 -6.55 23.98
CA GLY A 171 12.13 -7.49 23.00
C GLY A 171 11.33 -7.64 21.71
N LEU A 172 10.16 -6.99 21.59
CA LEU A 172 9.41 -6.92 20.35
C LEU A 172 9.61 -5.56 19.66
N SER A 173 9.76 -5.59 18.33
CA SER A 173 9.81 -4.40 17.50
C SER A 173 8.51 -4.25 16.70
N VAL A 174 8.09 -3.00 16.51
CA VAL A 174 6.94 -2.69 15.66
C VAL A 174 7.43 -2.23 14.31
N ARG A 175 6.90 -2.81 13.25
CA ARG A 175 6.99 -2.26 11.92
C ARG A 175 5.61 -1.82 11.47
N ALA A 176 5.45 -0.54 11.23
CA ALA A 176 4.24 0.10 10.79
C ALA A 176 4.57 1.22 9.82
N ARG A 177 3.60 1.69 9.06
CA ARG A 177 3.77 2.88 8.24
C ARG A 177 4.11 4.08 9.10
N LYS A 178 5.05 4.89 8.64
CA LYS A 178 5.50 6.09 9.37
C LYS A 178 4.48 7.23 9.30
N GLY A 179 3.52 7.16 8.36
CA GLY A 179 2.51 8.19 8.22
C GLY A 179 1.69 8.07 6.93
N TYR A 180 0.96 9.12 6.62
CA TYR A 180 0.19 9.27 5.39
C TYR A 180 0.13 10.72 4.95
N VAL A 181 -0.12 10.95 3.66
CA VAL A 181 -0.35 12.28 3.12
C VAL A 181 -1.84 12.59 3.22
N ALA A 182 -2.20 13.67 3.92
CA ALA A 182 -3.57 14.12 4.02
C ALA A 182 -4.16 14.43 2.64
N PRO A 183 -5.45 14.18 2.40
CA PRO A 183 -6.09 14.54 1.15
C PRO A 183 -5.99 16.05 0.89
N ARG A 184 -6.08 16.47 -0.38
CA ARG A 184 -6.20 17.86 -0.77
C ARG A 184 -7.62 18.17 -1.27
N GLY A 185 -8.06 19.41 -1.08
CA GLY A 185 -9.31 19.91 -1.64
C GLY A 185 -10.56 19.54 -0.82
N LYS A 186 -11.74 19.79 -1.38
CA LYS A 186 -13.02 19.53 -0.71
C LYS A 186 -13.23 18.01 -0.55
N ALA A 187 -13.91 17.63 0.52
CA ALA A 187 -14.40 16.26 0.67
C ALA A 187 -15.35 15.94 -0.51
N PRO A 188 -15.33 14.71 -1.05
CA PRO A 188 -16.38 14.29 -1.98
C PRO A 188 -17.73 14.50 -1.30
N GLU A 189 -18.65 15.16 -2.01
CA GLU A 189 -20.02 15.26 -1.52
C GLU A 189 -20.61 13.85 -1.58
N THR A 190 -20.95 13.31 -0.43
CA THR A 190 -21.73 12.08 -0.34
C THR A 190 -23.12 12.43 -0.85
N LYS A 191 -23.44 12.08 -2.09
CA LYS A 191 -24.81 12.18 -2.57
C LYS A 191 -25.64 11.19 -1.76
N THR A 192 -26.38 11.69 -0.80
CA THR A 192 -27.45 10.94 -0.17
C THR A 192 -28.53 10.70 -1.24
N THR A 193 -28.57 9.49 -1.75
CA THR A 193 -29.70 9.02 -2.56
C THR A 193 -30.85 8.77 -1.58
N ASP A 194 -31.83 9.68 -1.57
CA ASP A 194 -33.12 9.50 -0.92
C ASP A 194 -33.98 8.47 -1.72
N ALA A 195 -33.45 7.29 -1.91
CA ALA A 195 -34.18 6.22 -2.56
C ALA A 195 -34.72 5.26 -1.48
N LYS A 196 -35.95 4.77 -1.69
CA LYS A 196 -36.59 3.75 -0.82
C LYS A 196 -35.75 2.47 -0.67
N ASP A 197 -34.77 2.28 -1.56
CA ASP A 197 -33.83 1.16 -1.59
C ASP A 197 -32.41 1.58 -1.15
N ALA A 198 -32.27 2.68 -0.42
CA ALA A 198 -30.97 3.10 0.09
C ALA A 198 -30.51 2.13 1.20
N PRO A 199 -29.26 1.65 1.16
CA PRO A 199 -28.75 0.76 2.22
C PRO A 199 -28.80 1.45 3.58
N SER A 200 -28.96 0.65 4.64
CA SER A 200 -28.94 1.15 6.03
C SER A 200 -27.66 1.94 6.32
N ALA A 201 -27.73 2.82 7.32
CA ALA A 201 -26.57 3.60 7.73
C ALA A 201 -25.39 2.69 8.13
N GLU A 202 -25.70 1.61 8.84
CA GLU A 202 -24.72 0.61 9.28
C GLU A 202 -24.04 -0.09 8.10
N LEU A 203 -24.79 -0.41 7.05
CA LEU A 203 -24.24 -1.06 5.86
C LEU A 203 -23.36 -0.10 5.03
N ARG A 204 -23.73 1.18 4.99
CA ARG A 204 -22.90 2.22 4.37
C ARG A 204 -21.59 2.42 5.14
N ASP A 205 -21.66 2.52 6.46
CA ASP A 205 -20.47 2.64 7.31
C ASP A 205 -19.57 1.41 7.20
N ALA A 206 -20.15 0.22 7.08
CA ALA A 206 -19.41 -1.01 6.83
C ALA A 206 -18.68 -1.01 5.47
N LEU A 207 -19.30 -0.46 4.41
CA LEU A 207 -18.66 -0.31 3.10
C LEU A 207 -17.53 0.71 3.08
N GLU A 208 -17.67 1.79 3.85
CA GLU A 208 -16.65 2.85 3.96
C GLU A 208 -15.54 2.48 4.94
N SER A 209 -15.75 1.47 5.78
CA SER A 209 -14.77 1.04 6.77
C SER A 209 -13.48 0.56 6.08
N PRO A 210 -12.31 1.09 6.46
CA PRO A 210 -11.02 0.61 5.96
C PRO A 210 -10.67 -0.78 6.51
N VAL A 211 -11.37 -1.24 7.53
CA VAL A 211 -11.17 -2.53 8.19
C VAL A 211 -12.36 -3.43 7.88
N PRO A 212 -12.13 -4.66 7.35
CA PRO A 212 -13.22 -5.61 7.13
C PRO A 212 -13.95 -5.92 8.44
N LEU A 213 -15.28 -5.80 8.44
CA LEU A 213 -16.12 -6.25 9.55
C LEU A 213 -16.39 -7.74 9.37
N THR A 214 -15.87 -8.55 10.28
CA THR A 214 -15.90 -10.02 10.21
C THR A 214 -16.81 -10.63 11.27
N SER A 215 -17.76 -9.87 11.81
CA SER A 215 -18.67 -10.33 12.87
C SER A 215 -19.61 -11.44 12.42
N LEU A 216 -19.95 -11.49 11.13
CA LEU A 216 -20.80 -12.54 10.57
C LEU A 216 -19.95 -13.48 9.68
N PRO A 217 -19.80 -14.78 10.06
CA PRO A 217 -19.10 -15.75 9.23
C PRO A 217 -19.87 -15.97 7.92
N MET A 218 -19.25 -15.56 6.83
CA MET A 218 -19.84 -15.72 5.49
C MET A 218 -18.77 -16.05 4.45
N ALA A 219 -19.17 -16.75 3.42
CA ALA A 219 -18.38 -16.99 2.23
C ALA A 219 -19.10 -16.38 1.02
N VAL A 220 -18.34 -15.73 0.13
CA VAL A 220 -18.88 -15.11 -1.08
C VAL A 220 -18.07 -15.59 -2.27
N THR A 221 -18.78 -16.00 -3.33
CA THR A 221 -18.18 -16.38 -4.62
C THR A 221 -18.85 -15.57 -5.71
N ALA A 222 -18.05 -14.98 -6.59
CA ALA A 222 -18.53 -14.29 -7.77
C ALA A 222 -18.07 -15.05 -9.03
N THR A 223 -19.02 -15.39 -9.90
CA THR A 223 -18.76 -16.08 -11.17
C THR A 223 -19.28 -15.25 -12.33
N VAL A 224 -18.41 -15.02 -13.32
CA VAL A 224 -18.73 -14.22 -14.50
C VAL A 224 -19.15 -15.14 -15.63
N PHE A 225 -20.28 -14.83 -16.27
CA PHE A 225 -20.80 -15.52 -17.44
C PHE A 225 -20.82 -14.57 -18.64
N LYS A 226 -20.66 -15.14 -19.82
CA LYS A 226 -20.81 -14.41 -21.08
C LYS A 226 -22.26 -13.98 -21.25
N GLY A 227 -22.48 -12.67 -21.30
CA GLY A 227 -23.78 -12.08 -21.66
C GLY A 227 -23.85 -11.64 -23.13
N PRO A 228 -24.98 -11.10 -23.58
CA PRO A 228 -25.05 -10.43 -24.89
C PRO A 228 -24.06 -9.27 -24.94
N ALA A 229 -23.22 -9.24 -25.98
CA ALA A 229 -22.23 -8.15 -26.12
C ALA A 229 -22.90 -6.76 -26.12
N PRO A 230 -22.35 -5.75 -25.42
CA PRO A 230 -21.12 -5.73 -24.66
C PRO A 230 -21.25 -6.10 -23.16
N LYS A 231 -22.31 -6.77 -22.77
CA LYS A 231 -22.63 -7.07 -21.37
C LYS A 231 -22.09 -8.42 -20.92
N ALA A 232 -21.74 -8.52 -19.64
CA ALA A 232 -21.47 -9.76 -18.94
C ALA A 232 -22.47 -9.91 -17.79
N SER A 233 -22.80 -11.15 -17.44
CA SER A 233 -23.61 -11.46 -16.26
C SER A 233 -22.70 -11.92 -15.13
N VAL A 234 -22.89 -11.40 -13.93
CA VAL A 234 -22.15 -11.82 -12.74
C VAL A 234 -23.15 -12.45 -11.77
N VAL A 235 -22.88 -13.70 -11.40
CA VAL A 235 -23.64 -14.38 -10.34
C VAL A 235 -22.82 -14.30 -9.07
N ILE A 236 -23.40 -13.72 -8.02
CA ILE A 236 -22.82 -13.63 -6.69
C ILE A 236 -23.57 -14.64 -5.82
N ALA A 237 -22.85 -15.63 -5.31
CA ALA A 237 -23.37 -16.59 -4.35
C ALA A 237 -22.78 -16.27 -2.98
N SER A 238 -23.64 -16.07 -1.98
CA SER A 238 -23.25 -15.86 -0.59
C SER A 238 -23.73 -17.01 0.28
N TYR A 239 -22.86 -17.50 1.13
CA TYR A 239 -23.17 -18.51 2.15
C TYR A 239 -22.97 -17.88 3.53
N VAL A 240 -24.01 -17.93 4.36
CA VAL A 240 -24.01 -17.43 5.73
C VAL A 240 -24.24 -18.58 6.69
N VAL A 241 -23.47 -18.65 7.76
CA VAL A 241 -23.64 -19.68 8.79
C VAL A 241 -24.84 -19.31 9.66
N GLY A 242 -25.97 -20.02 9.48
CA GLY A 242 -27.22 -19.74 10.17
C GLY A 242 -27.12 -19.75 11.69
N ALA A 243 -26.27 -20.60 12.26
CA ALA A 243 -26.02 -20.65 13.70
C ALA A 243 -25.37 -19.38 14.28
N ALA A 244 -24.79 -18.52 13.44
CA ALA A 244 -24.21 -17.24 13.85
C ALA A 244 -25.20 -16.07 13.80
N LEU A 245 -26.44 -16.31 13.32
CA LEU A 245 -27.46 -15.28 13.25
C LEU A 245 -28.19 -15.15 14.60
N PRO A 246 -28.34 -13.94 15.14
CA PRO A 246 -29.17 -13.68 16.31
C PRO A 246 -30.65 -13.83 15.91
N LEU A 247 -31.23 -14.98 16.20
CA LEU A 247 -32.63 -15.24 15.89
C LEU A 247 -33.53 -14.68 17.02
N VAL A 248 -34.60 -14.00 16.60
CA VAL A 248 -35.64 -13.50 17.52
C VAL A 248 -36.87 -14.41 17.43
N GLU A 249 -37.39 -14.87 18.55
CA GLU A 249 -38.62 -15.65 18.59
C GLU A 249 -39.83 -14.71 18.52
N GLU A 250 -40.65 -14.89 17.50
CA GLU A 250 -41.88 -14.13 17.31
C GLU A 250 -42.98 -15.07 16.85
N GLY A 251 -44.02 -15.21 17.68
CA GLY A 251 -45.18 -16.07 17.38
C GLY A 251 -44.85 -17.56 17.25
N GLY A 252 -43.87 -18.08 18.01
CA GLY A 252 -43.41 -19.47 17.93
C GLY A 252 -42.50 -19.78 16.73
N MET A 253 -42.08 -18.77 16.01
CA MET A 253 -41.13 -18.89 14.90
C MET A 253 -39.87 -18.06 15.19
N PHE A 254 -38.70 -18.56 14.77
CA PHE A 254 -37.45 -17.85 14.86
C PHE A 254 -37.22 -17.06 13.56
N LYS A 255 -37.05 -15.76 13.68
CA LYS A 255 -36.88 -14.83 12.54
C LYS A 255 -35.61 -14.01 12.68
N ASN A 256 -35.06 -13.64 11.55
CA ASN A 256 -34.02 -12.62 11.41
C ASN A 256 -34.14 -11.96 10.04
N ASP A 257 -33.91 -10.67 9.97
CA ASP A 257 -33.84 -9.92 8.71
C ASP A 257 -32.38 -9.72 8.32
N LEU A 258 -32.06 -10.07 7.09
CA LEU A 258 -30.73 -9.91 6.53
C LEU A 258 -30.77 -8.88 5.40
N GLU A 259 -29.98 -7.83 5.54
CA GLU A 259 -29.74 -6.89 4.47
C GLU A 259 -28.43 -7.25 3.76
N VAL A 260 -28.48 -7.41 2.42
CA VAL A 260 -27.34 -7.77 1.61
C VAL A 260 -27.10 -6.67 0.58
N LEU A 261 -25.89 -6.13 0.56
CA LEU A 261 -25.47 -5.15 -0.42
C LEU A 261 -24.29 -5.68 -1.23
N ALA A 262 -24.43 -5.69 -2.54
CA ALA A 262 -23.36 -5.98 -3.48
C ALA A 262 -23.04 -4.71 -4.28
N VAL A 263 -21.77 -4.34 -4.32
CA VAL A 263 -21.30 -3.14 -5.01
C VAL A 263 -20.31 -3.56 -6.09
N ALA A 264 -20.62 -3.22 -7.34
CA ALA A 264 -19.69 -3.36 -8.45
C ALA A 264 -19.03 -2.01 -8.73
N THR A 265 -17.71 -2.02 -8.93
CA THR A 265 -16.92 -0.82 -9.20
C THR A 265 -16.06 -1.05 -10.44
N ASP A 266 -16.07 -0.11 -11.38
CA ASP A 266 -15.19 -0.15 -12.55
C ASP A 266 -13.74 0.28 -12.22
N GLU A 267 -12.85 0.18 -13.21
CA GLU A 267 -11.43 0.56 -13.08
C GLU A 267 -11.24 2.04 -12.73
N LYS A 268 -12.23 2.89 -12.99
CA LYS A 268 -12.22 4.32 -12.69
C LYS A 268 -12.82 4.65 -11.33
N GLY A 269 -13.26 3.63 -10.59
CA GLY A 269 -13.88 3.79 -9.27
C GLY A 269 -15.37 4.17 -9.34
N LYS A 270 -16.02 4.09 -10.51
CA LYS A 270 -17.46 4.31 -10.64
C LYS A 270 -18.20 3.09 -10.13
N THR A 271 -19.16 3.33 -9.27
CA THR A 271 -20.00 2.31 -8.61
C THR A 271 -21.27 2.08 -9.42
N PHE A 272 -21.71 0.83 -9.47
CA PHE A 272 -22.93 0.37 -10.12
C PHE A 272 -23.80 -0.40 -9.14
#